data_b6c80961792b2304db2b24342667c139
#
_entry.id   b6c80961792b2304db2b24342667c139
#
_cell.length_a   1.000
_cell.length_b   1.000
_cell.length_c   1.000
_cell.angle_alpha   90.00
_cell.angle_beta   90.00
_cell.angle_gamma   90.00
#
_symmetry.space_group_name_H-M   'P 1'
#
loop_
_entity.id
_entity.type
_entity.pdbx_description
1 polymer ?
#
loop_
_entity_poly.entity_id
_entity_poly.type
_entity_poly.pdbx_seq_one_letter_code
_entity_poly.pdbx_strand_id
1 'polypeptide(L)'
;MMTASKADASLVYSGPLNINVPTTNGMGGIYFDLTMPGSSFIPTKSGGGATEGLDTLLPGWDVNFYKGTSALRWWYNTGVYAVFNASHHVAALGAGVLVNGSSLLGTHQTMTPEFTGTTAFMGVEFPNASHTELFGWIRITGGSTAGIPATIVDWAYEDSGAGILTGAGIIPEPSSLALGCLAAGAAGLAAWRKRKAA
;
A
#
# COMPACT_ATOMS: atom_id res chain seq x y z
N MET A 1 12.95 27.21 27.94
CA MET A 1 12.13 26.89 26.76
C MET A 1 12.68 25.60 26.19
N MET A 2 12.04 24.45 26.42
CA MET A 2 12.44 23.18 25.81
C MET A 2 11.94 23.20 24.36
N THR A 3 12.86 23.20 23.39
CA THR A 3 12.52 22.91 21.99
C THR A 3 12.16 21.44 21.94
N ALA A 4 10.90 21.14 21.66
CA ALA A 4 10.49 19.77 21.33
C ALA A 4 11.33 19.36 20.10
N SER A 5 12.14 18.30 20.24
CA SER A 5 12.77 17.64 19.11
C SER A 5 11.65 17.18 18.20
N LYS A 6 11.61 17.70 16.98
CA LYS A 6 10.74 17.17 15.92
C LYS A 6 11.23 15.74 15.69
N ALA A 7 10.37 14.74 15.93
CA ALA A 7 10.70 13.37 15.55
C ALA A 7 11.06 13.37 14.06
N ASP A 8 12.20 12.78 13.72
CA ASP A 8 12.57 12.60 12.33
C ASP A 8 11.51 11.69 11.68
N ALA A 9 10.90 12.16 10.61
CA ALA A 9 9.94 11.40 9.82
C ALA A 9 10.56 10.07 9.39
N SER A 10 9.94 8.97 9.74
CA SER A 10 10.39 7.63 9.37
C SER A 10 9.38 6.97 8.45
N LEU A 11 9.87 6.52 7.31
CA LEU A 11 9.08 5.76 6.36
C LEU A 11 9.05 4.29 6.78
N VAL A 12 7.86 3.76 7.02
CA VAL A 12 7.64 2.33 7.27
C VAL A 12 7.10 1.69 6.00
N TYR A 13 7.81 0.67 5.51
CA TYR A 13 7.44 -0.04 4.28
C TYR A 13 7.25 -1.54 4.56
N SER A 14 6.15 -2.11 4.08
CA SER A 14 5.80 -3.51 4.30
C SER A 14 6.73 -4.52 3.61
N GLY A 15 7.48 -4.10 2.59
CA GLY A 15 8.06 -5.02 1.63
C GLY A 15 7.01 -5.58 0.65
N PRO A 16 7.43 -6.28 -0.42
CA PRO A 16 6.51 -6.91 -1.36
C PRO A 16 5.81 -8.12 -0.72
N LEU A 17 4.48 -8.12 -0.73
CA LEU A 17 3.62 -9.11 -0.08
C LEU A 17 2.85 -9.98 -1.08
N ASN A 18 2.30 -9.36 -2.14
CA ASN A 18 1.56 -10.01 -3.21
C ASN A 18 0.38 -10.88 -2.69
N ILE A 19 -0.45 -10.32 -1.82
CA ILE A 19 -1.55 -11.01 -1.19
C ILE A 19 -2.79 -10.97 -2.08
N ASN A 20 -3.33 -12.14 -2.44
CA ASN A 20 -4.53 -12.22 -3.27
C ASN A 20 -5.80 -11.93 -2.44
N VAL A 21 -6.62 -11.01 -2.93
CA VAL A 21 -7.95 -10.76 -2.39
C VAL A 21 -8.86 -11.94 -2.73
N PRO A 22 -9.56 -12.54 -1.76
CA PRO A 22 -10.47 -13.67 -2.01
C PRO A 22 -11.53 -13.33 -3.05
N THR A 23 -11.77 -14.26 -3.97
CA THR A 23 -12.75 -14.10 -5.06
C THR A 23 -14.14 -14.67 -4.74
N THR A 24 -14.33 -15.27 -3.58
CA THR A 24 -15.63 -15.75 -3.12
C THR A 24 -16.54 -14.58 -2.75
N ASN A 25 -17.80 -14.62 -3.18
CA ASN A 25 -18.79 -13.62 -2.80
C ASN A 25 -19.06 -13.71 -1.29
N GLY A 26 -19.13 -12.56 -0.65
CA GLY A 26 -19.43 -12.49 0.78
C GLY A 26 -18.42 -11.63 1.51
N MET A 27 -18.66 -11.42 2.79
CA MET A 27 -17.88 -10.51 3.63
C MET A 27 -16.52 -11.06 4.07
N GLY A 28 -16.07 -12.15 3.43
CA GLY A 28 -14.70 -12.65 3.55
C GLY A 28 -13.76 -11.75 2.77
N GLY A 29 -12.83 -11.08 3.44
CA GLY A 29 -11.81 -10.23 2.82
C GLY A 29 -10.47 -10.48 3.46
N ILE A 30 -9.56 -9.56 3.25
CA ILE A 30 -8.27 -9.52 3.91
C ILE A 30 -8.22 -8.28 4.77
N TYR A 31 -8.01 -8.46 6.05
CA TYR A 31 -7.89 -7.41 7.04
C TYR A 31 -6.42 -7.10 7.30
N PHE A 32 -6.10 -5.83 7.30
CA PHE A 32 -4.75 -5.32 7.56
C PHE A 32 -4.76 -4.35 8.73
N ASP A 33 -3.77 -4.47 9.58
CA ASP A 33 -3.28 -3.41 10.45
C ASP A 33 -2.07 -2.77 9.74
N LEU A 34 -2.23 -1.53 9.29
CA LEU A 34 -1.20 -0.82 8.51
C LEU A 34 0.01 -0.45 9.35
N THR A 35 -0.15 -0.35 10.67
CA THR A 35 0.95 -0.05 11.60
C THR A 35 1.85 -1.24 11.86
N MET A 36 1.45 -2.45 11.48
CA MET A 36 2.19 -3.69 11.69
C MET A 36 2.67 -4.29 10.34
N PRO A 37 3.81 -3.86 9.80
CA PRO A 37 4.28 -4.34 8.51
C PRO A 37 4.64 -5.84 8.54
N GLY A 38 4.26 -6.54 7.49
CA GLY A 38 4.83 -7.83 7.11
C GLY A 38 4.08 -9.09 7.54
N SER A 39 3.18 -9.07 8.55
CA SER A 39 2.53 -10.29 9.02
C SER A 39 1.09 -10.14 9.49
N SER A 40 0.52 -8.96 9.42
CA SER A 40 -0.72 -8.63 10.10
C SER A 40 -1.90 -8.55 9.15
N PHE A 41 -2.13 -9.63 8.42
CA PHE A 41 -3.37 -9.79 7.68
C PHE A 41 -4.03 -11.12 8.08
N ILE A 42 -5.34 -11.09 8.25
CA ILE A 42 -6.13 -12.30 8.51
C ILE A 42 -7.09 -12.49 7.36
N PRO A 43 -6.97 -13.59 6.59
CA PRO A 43 -8.01 -13.98 5.67
C PRO A 43 -9.24 -14.39 6.47
N THR A 44 -10.38 -13.75 6.24
CA THR A 44 -11.62 -14.14 6.90
C THR A 44 -12.16 -15.43 6.32
N LYS A 45 -12.70 -16.28 7.19
CA LYS A 45 -13.47 -17.44 6.76
C LYS A 45 -14.74 -16.99 6.03
N SER A 46 -15.07 -17.65 4.93
CA SER A 46 -16.31 -17.43 4.21
C SER A 46 -17.52 -17.61 5.15
N GLY A 47 -18.40 -16.61 5.24
CA GLY A 47 -19.68 -16.70 5.92
C GLY A 47 -19.83 -15.92 7.23
N GLY A 48 -18.79 -15.26 7.73
CA GLY A 48 -18.91 -14.34 8.88
C GLY A 48 -19.29 -12.92 8.45
N GLY A 49 -20.24 -12.29 9.11
CA GLY A 49 -20.51 -10.86 8.94
C GLY A 49 -19.28 -10.03 9.28
N ALA A 50 -19.13 -8.88 8.65
CA ALA A 50 -17.96 -8.00 8.73
C ALA A 50 -17.61 -7.51 10.15
N THR A 51 -18.36 -7.86 11.14
CA THR A 51 -18.24 -7.34 12.51
C THR A 51 -18.16 -8.41 13.61
N GLU A 52 -18.39 -9.69 13.31
CA GLU A 52 -18.39 -10.70 14.35
C GLU A 52 -16.98 -11.29 14.58
N GLY A 53 -16.31 -10.85 15.62
CA GLY A 53 -15.12 -11.48 16.18
C GLY A 53 -13.78 -11.06 15.58
N LEU A 54 -13.74 -10.08 14.67
CA LEU A 54 -12.49 -9.63 14.04
C LEU A 54 -11.65 -8.77 14.97
N ASP A 55 -12.29 -7.97 15.82
CA ASP A 55 -11.62 -7.16 16.86
C ASP A 55 -10.83 -8.02 17.86
N THR A 56 -11.20 -9.30 17.98
CA THR A 56 -10.48 -10.26 18.83
C THR A 56 -9.37 -11.00 18.07
N LEU A 57 -9.48 -11.12 16.74
CA LEU A 57 -8.52 -11.82 15.89
C LEU A 57 -7.41 -10.89 15.36
N LEU A 58 -7.75 -9.66 15.05
CA LEU A 58 -6.83 -8.60 14.66
C LEU A 58 -7.29 -7.28 15.28
N PRO A 59 -7.01 -7.07 16.58
CA PRO A 59 -7.30 -5.80 17.23
C PRO A 59 -6.56 -4.68 16.50
N GLY A 60 -7.27 -3.59 16.20
CA GLY A 60 -6.66 -2.44 15.54
C GLY A 60 -6.49 -2.57 14.02
N TRP A 61 -7.22 -3.49 13.36
CA TRP A 61 -7.23 -3.49 11.90
C TRP A 61 -7.73 -2.16 11.32
N ASP A 62 -7.13 -1.72 10.21
CA ASP A 62 -7.45 -0.45 9.55
C ASP A 62 -8.32 -0.66 8.32
N VAL A 63 -7.92 -1.55 7.43
CA VAL A 63 -8.55 -1.77 6.13
C VAL A 63 -8.83 -3.24 5.86
N ASN A 64 -9.90 -3.48 5.11
CA ASN A 64 -10.25 -4.78 4.57
C ASN A 64 -10.54 -4.68 3.08
N PHE A 65 -9.88 -5.50 2.27
CA PHE A 65 -10.17 -5.64 0.85
C PHE A 65 -10.96 -6.91 0.58
N TYR A 66 -12.04 -6.80 -0.16
CA TYR A 66 -12.93 -7.92 -0.44
C TYR A 66 -13.58 -7.82 -1.80
N LYS A 67 -14.07 -8.96 -2.30
CA LYS A 67 -14.98 -8.98 -3.44
C LYS A 67 -16.40 -8.71 -2.94
N GLY A 68 -16.97 -7.59 -3.33
CA GLY A 68 -18.40 -7.34 -3.21
C GLY A 68 -19.19 -8.25 -4.16
N THR A 69 -20.47 -8.00 -4.37
CA THR A 69 -21.34 -8.83 -5.24
C THR A 69 -20.76 -8.99 -6.65
N SER A 70 -20.15 -7.93 -7.19
CA SER A 70 -19.65 -7.93 -8.58
C SER A 70 -18.32 -7.22 -8.78
N ALA A 71 -17.72 -6.61 -7.74
CA ALA A 71 -16.57 -5.73 -7.90
C ALA A 71 -15.65 -5.75 -6.68
N LEU A 72 -14.40 -5.29 -6.89
CA LEU A 72 -13.46 -5.01 -5.81
C LEU A 72 -14.00 -3.87 -4.95
N ARG A 73 -13.98 -4.09 -3.64
CA ARG A 73 -14.36 -3.13 -2.62
C ARG A 73 -13.37 -3.12 -1.48
N TRP A 74 -13.41 -2.06 -0.70
CA TRP A 74 -12.72 -1.97 0.57
C TRP A 74 -13.69 -1.65 1.70
N TRP A 75 -13.31 -1.99 2.92
CA TRP A 75 -13.96 -1.60 4.16
C TRP A 75 -12.91 -0.98 5.06
N TYR A 76 -13.31 -0.19 6.01
CA TYR A 76 -12.43 0.63 6.85
C TYR A 76 -12.89 0.57 8.31
N ASN A 77 -11.93 0.70 9.22
CA ASN A 77 -12.22 0.89 10.64
C ASN A 77 -12.47 2.37 10.96
N THR A 78 -12.92 2.65 12.18
CA THR A 78 -13.19 4.03 12.64
C THR A 78 -11.93 4.90 12.51
N GLY A 79 -12.08 6.07 11.90
CA GLY A 79 -10.97 7.01 11.69
C GLY A 79 -10.10 6.73 10.47
N VAL A 80 -10.41 5.70 9.69
CA VAL A 80 -9.67 5.40 8.45
C VAL A 80 -10.39 5.99 7.24
N TYR A 81 -9.65 6.68 6.38
CA TYR A 81 -10.15 7.34 5.18
C TYR A 81 -9.28 6.98 3.99
N ALA A 82 -9.87 6.98 2.79
CA ALA A 82 -9.13 6.86 1.54
C ALA A 82 -9.15 8.17 0.75
N VAL A 83 -8.15 8.38 -0.10
CA VAL A 83 -8.16 9.47 -1.08
C VAL A 83 -9.16 9.17 -2.18
N PHE A 84 -10.02 10.14 -2.49
CA PHE A 84 -11.09 10.04 -3.47
C PHE A 84 -10.84 10.90 -4.70
N ASN A 85 -11.45 10.50 -5.80
CA ASN A 85 -11.58 11.32 -6.99
C ASN A 85 -12.86 12.20 -6.95
N ALA A 86 -13.06 13.02 -7.96
CA ALA A 86 -14.24 13.90 -8.07
C ALA A 86 -15.56 13.14 -8.21
N SER A 87 -15.54 11.86 -8.56
CA SER A 87 -16.71 10.99 -8.64
C SER A 87 -17.03 10.27 -7.33
N HIS A 88 -16.35 10.61 -6.25
CA HIS A 88 -16.45 9.96 -4.94
C HIS A 88 -16.10 8.46 -4.94
N HIS A 89 -15.25 8.03 -5.87
CA HIS A 89 -14.65 6.70 -5.83
C HIS A 89 -13.25 6.79 -5.23
N VAL A 90 -12.75 5.69 -4.68
CA VAL A 90 -11.35 5.59 -4.26
C VAL A 90 -10.45 5.89 -5.46
N ALA A 91 -9.60 6.90 -5.34
CA ALA A 91 -8.73 7.31 -6.42
C ALA A 91 -7.61 6.29 -6.68
N ALA A 92 -7.46 5.88 -7.93
CA ALA A 92 -6.28 5.14 -8.37
C ALA A 92 -5.16 6.14 -8.67
N LEU A 93 -4.26 6.31 -7.70
CA LEU A 93 -3.18 7.29 -7.79
C LEU A 93 -1.97 6.71 -8.55
N GLY A 94 -1.30 7.57 -9.32
CA GLY A 94 0.03 7.25 -9.87
C GLY A 94 1.12 7.33 -8.80
N ALA A 95 2.36 6.99 -9.16
CA ALA A 95 3.51 7.20 -8.28
C ALA A 95 3.84 8.69 -8.13
N GLY A 96 4.35 9.10 -6.95
CA GLY A 96 4.77 10.47 -6.67
C GLY A 96 3.64 11.45 -6.33
N VAL A 97 2.41 10.98 -6.11
CA VAL A 97 1.29 11.81 -5.65
C VAL A 97 1.38 11.96 -4.13
N LEU A 98 1.27 13.20 -3.63
CA LEU A 98 1.30 13.48 -2.20
C LEU A 98 -0.05 13.12 -1.56
N VAL A 99 0.01 12.28 -0.51
CA VAL A 99 -1.11 11.95 0.39
C VAL A 99 -0.88 12.64 1.71
N ASN A 100 -1.81 13.49 2.12
CA ASN A 100 -1.74 14.25 3.38
C ASN A 100 -3.14 14.76 3.77
N GLY A 101 -3.27 15.51 4.87
CA GLY A 101 -4.52 16.09 5.36
C GLY A 101 -5.20 17.09 4.41
N SER A 102 -4.57 17.48 3.29
CA SER A 102 -5.21 18.29 2.24
C SER A 102 -5.78 17.44 1.10
N SER A 103 -5.58 16.13 1.12
CA SER A 103 -6.15 15.21 0.14
C SER A 103 -7.69 15.16 0.29
N LEU A 104 -8.40 14.88 -0.80
CA LEU A 104 -9.84 14.65 -0.73
C LEU A 104 -10.09 13.28 -0.08
N LEU A 105 -10.39 13.28 1.21
CA LEU A 105 -10.55 12.08 2.02
C LEU A 105 -12.02 11.69 2.17
N GLY A 106 -12.29 10.39 2.25
CA GLY A 106 -13.65 9.88 2.43
C GLY A 106 -13.72 8.39 2.73
N THR A 107 -14.93 7.91 2.91
CA THR A 107 -15.23 6.56 3.39
C THR A 107 -16.08 5.72 2.43
N HIS A 108 -16.22 6.13 1.18
CA HIS A 108 -16.99 5.38 0.20
C HIS A 108 -16.26 4.11 -0.25
N GLN A 109 -16.96 2.99 -0.35
CA GLN A 109 -16.33 1.67 -0.55
C GLN A 109 -16.03 1.30 -2.00
N THR A 110 -16.40 2.16 -2.97
CA THR A 110 -16.28 1.84 -4.39
C THR A 110 -14.86 2.06 -4.88
N MET A 111 -14.24 1.02 -5.40
CA MET A 111 -12.90 1.04 -5.98
C MET A 111 -12.89 0.93 -7.51
N THR A 112 -14.02 0.69 -8.13
CA THR A 112 -14.14 0.53 -9.58
C THR A 112 -14.94 1.67 -10.20
N PRO A 113 -14.63 2.10 -11.43
CA PRO A 113 -13.73 1.43 -12.38
C PRO A 113 -12.22 1.69 -12.19
N GLU A 114 -11.82 2.54 -11.25
CA GLU A 114 -10.46 3.11 -11.11
C GLU A 114 -9.37 2.04 -10.99
N PHE A 115 -9.65 0.95 -10.27
CA PHE A 115 -8.73 -0.18 -10.09
C PHE A 115 -9.00 -1.34 -11.06
N THR A 116 -9.76 -1.14 -12.13
CA THR A 116 -10.05 -2.19 -13.11
C THR A 116 -8.90 -2.34 -14.12
N GLY A 117 -8.26 -3.51 -14.14
CA GLY A 117 -7.21 -3.83 -15.09
C GLY A 117 -5.92 -3.02 -14.91
N THR A 118 -5.68 -2.46 -13.73
CA THR A 118 -4.53 -1.58 -13.50
C THR A 118 -3.82 -1.89 -12.17
N THR A 119 -2.57 -1.48 -12.08
CA THR A 119 -1.82 -1.40 -10.82
C THR A 119 -1.70 0.08 -10.45
N ALA A 120 -2.21 0.45 -9.28
CA ALA A 120 -2.24 1.82 -8.81
C ALA A 120 -2.12 1.89 -7.29
N PHE A 121 -1.97 3.10 -6.76
CA PHE A 121 -1.89 3.36 -5.34
C PHE A 121 -3.24 3.87 -4.81
N MET A 122 -3.69 3.34 -3.69
CA MET A 122 -4.74 3.88 -2.85
C MET A 122 -4.08 4.70 -1.75
N GLY A 123 -4.32 5.99 -1.70
CA GLY A 123 -3.88 6.82 -0.57
C GLY A 123 -4.81 6.61 0.61
N VAL A 124 -4.25 6.55 1.83
CA VAL A 124 -4.99 6.32 3.06
C VAL A 124 -4.53 7.27 4.16
N GLU A 125 -5.49 7.65 5.02
CA GLU A 125 -5.28 8.27 6.33
C GLU A 125 -5.83 7.30 7.38
N PHE A 126 -5.11 7.08 8.48
CA PHE A 126 -5.50 6.19 9.55
C PHE A 126 -4.87 6.60 10.88
N PRO A 127 -5.53 6.36 12.04
CA PRO A 127 -4.96 6.71 13.33
C PRO A 127 -3.96 5.64 13.82
N ASN A 128 -2.90 6.07 14.48
CA ASN A 128 -2.08 5.16 15.28
C ASN A 128 -2.68 4.93 16.68
N ALA A 129 -2.04 4.08 17.49
CA ALA A 129 -2.48 3.79 18.86
C ALA A 129 -2.54 5.04 19.77
N SER A 130 -1.87 6.13 19.42
CA SER A 130 -1.89 7.41 20.12
C SER A 130 -2.90 8.40 19.53
N HIS A 131 -3.76 7.96 18.62
CA HIS A 131 -4.73 8.78 17.87
C HIS A 131 -4.09 9.92 17.05
N THR A 132 -2.83 9.76 16.65
CA THR A 132 -2.19 10.62 15.67
C THR A 132 -2.55 10.12 14.29
N GLU A 133 -3.00 11.02 13.42
CA GLU A 133 -3.30 10.70 12.02
C GLU A 133 -2.00 10.45 11.26
N LEU A 134 -1.92 9.30 10.62
CA LEU A 134 -0.83 8.89 9.75
C LEU A 134 -1.31 8.85 8.31
N PHE A 135 -0.40 9.10 7.38
CA PHE A 135 -0.67 9.03 5.95
C PHE A 135 0.14 7.91 5.32
N GLY A 136 -0.54 7.15 4.47
CA GLY A 136 0.04 5.99 3.81
C GLY A 136 -0.47 5.81 2.40
N TRP A 137 0.06 4.79 1.77
CA TRP A 137 -0.44 4.29 0.49
C TRP A 137 -0.42 2.77 0.48
N ILE A 138 -1.36 2.19 -0.27
CA ILE A 138 -1.47 0.74 -0.53
C ILE A 138 -1.44 0.55 -2.04
N ARG A 139 -0.50 -0.26 -2.56
CA ARG A 139 -0.43 -0.58 -3.99
C ARG A 139 -1.25 -1.82 -4.28
N ILE A 140 -2.16 -1.69 -5.25
CA ILE A 140 -3.15 -2.71 -5.59
C ILE A 140 -3.09 -2.97 -7.08
N THR A 141 -3.04 -4.24 -7.46
CA THR A 141 -3.29 -4.69 -8.83
C THR A 141 -4.70 -5.22 -8.92
N GLY A 142 -5.55 -4.53 -9.67
CA GLY A 142 -6.92 -4.96 -9.94
C GLY A 142 -7.03 -5.72 -11.27
N GLY A 143 -7.83 -6.76 -11.29
CA GLY A 143 -8.11 -7.54 -12.50
C GLY A 143 -9.03 -6.81 -13.48
N SER A 144 -9.13 -7.33 -14.70
CA SER A 144 -9.89 -6.73 -15.81
C SER A 144 -11.41 -6.78 -15.63
N THR A 145 -11.93 -7.63 -14.75
CA THR A 145 -13.37 -7.76 -14.50
C THR A 145 -13.72 -7.06 -13.19
N ALA A 146 -14.08 -5.79 -13.27
CA ALA A 146 -14.45 -4.96 -12.12
C ALA A 146 -13.41 -5.04 -10.95
N GLY A 147 -12.13 -5.00 -11.31
CA GLY A 147 -11.01 -5.06 -10.36
C GLY A 147 -10.70 -6.44 -9.79
N ILE A 148 -11.36 -7.52 -10.23
CA ILE A 148 -11.18 -8.88 -9.71
C ILE A 148 -10.60 -9.79 -10.82
N PRO A 149 -9.68 -10.74 -10.46
CA PRO A 149 -9.03 -10.89 -9.15
C PRO A 149 -8.13 -9.71 -8.81
N ALA A 150 -7.99 -9.41 -7.53
CA ALA A 150 -7.11 -8.34 -7.06
C ALA A 150 -5.97 -8.87 -6.20
N THR A 151 -4.86 -8.15 -6.21
CA THR A 151 -3.68 -8.46 -5.40
C THR A 151 -3.25 -7.19 -4.67
N ILE A 152 -3.09 -7.26 -3.36
CA ILE A 152 -2.41 -6.24 -2.58
C ILE A 152 -0.91 -6.49 -2.70
N VAL A 153 -0.20 -5.57 -3.33
CA VAL A 153 1.22 -5.74 -3.64
C VAL A 153 2.08 -5.41 -2.44
N ASP A 154 1.89 -4.25 -1.87
CA ASP A 154 2.61 -3.71 -0.71
C ASP A 154 1.93 -2.43 -0.20
N TRP A 155 2.42 -1.90 0.94
CA TRP A 155 2.04 -0.59 1.45
C TRP A 155 3.19 0.10 2.16
N ALA A 156 3.05 1.40 2.38
CA ALA A 156 3.92 2.16 3.27
C ALA A 156 3.16 3.31 3.92
N TYR A 157 3.68 3.77 5.04
CA TYR A 157 3.19 4.96 5.71
C TYR A 157 4.34 5.78 6.31
N GLU A 158 4.04 7.00 6.67
CA GLU A 158 4.93 7.93 7.35
C GLU A 158 4.49 8.03 8.83
N ASP A 159 5.42 7.78 9.78
CA ASP A 159 5.09 7.57 11.20
C ASP A 159 5.02 8.85 12.04
N SER A 160 5.37 10.00 11.48
CA SER A 160 5.32 11.29 12.19
C SER A 160 4.03 12.09 11.96
N GLY A 161 3.12 11.61 11.10
CA GLY A 161 1.94 12.34 10.64
C GLY A 161 2.22 13.35 9.53
N ALA A 162 3.42 13.36 8.96
CA ALA A 162 3.69 14.09 7.73
C ALA A 162 3.06 13.39 6.51
N GLY A 163 2.86 14.14 5.42
CA GLY A 163 2.39 13.54 4.17
C GLY A 163 3.43 12.64 3.54
N ILE A 164 2.97 11.65 2.77
CA ILE A 164 3.79 10.67 2.06
C ILE A 164 3.56 10.76 0.55
N LEU A 165 4.62 10.55 -0.26
CA LEU A 165 4.47 10.37 -1.70
C LEU A 165 4.12 8.90 -1.99
N THR A 166 3.12 8.66 -2.85
CA THR A 166 2.80 7.30 -3.32
C THR A 166 4.01 6.66 -3.97
N GLY A 167 4.30 5.41 -3.58
CA GLY A 167 5.48 4.69 -4.03
C GLY A 167 6.77 5.02 -3.27
N ALA A 168 6.77 5.93 -2.30
CA ALA A 168 7.90 6.13 -1.40
C ALA A 168 8.19 4.83 -0.63
N GLY A 169 9.46 4.48 -0.47
CA GLY A 169 9.91 3.23 0.17
C GLY A 169 10.07 2.06 -0.78
N ILE A 170 9.49 2.09 -1.96
CA ILE A 170 9.78 1.10 -3.00
C ILE A 170 11.21 1.38 -3.49
N ILE A 171 12.15 0.58 -3.02
CA ILE A 171 13.52 0.64 -3.54
C ILE A 171 13.45 0.09 -4.97
N PRO A 172 13.79 0.87 -6.02
CA PRO A 172 13.93 0.32 -7.34
C PRO A 172 14.96 -0.81 -7.23
N GLU A 173 14.58 -2.02 -7.62
CA GLU A 173 15.59 -3.07 -7.80
C GLU A 173 16.68 -2.46 -8.69
N PRO A 174 17.97 -2.55 -8.32
CA PRO A 174 19.03 -2.04 -9.16
C PRO A 174 18.81 -2.67 -10.54
N SER A 175 18.42 -1.84 -11.49
CA SER A 175 17.99 -2.34 -12.80
C SER A 175 19.08 -3.27 -13.30
N SER A 176 18.72 -4.44 -13.83
CA SER A 176 19.70 -5.41 -14.40
C SER A 176 20.64 -4.72 -15.38
N LEU A 177 20.19 -3.60 -15.97
CA LEU A 177 20.97 -2.69 -16.79
C LEU A 177 22.08 -1.99 -16.01
N ALA A 178 21.82 -1.46 -14.80
CA ALA A 178 22.82 -0.79 -13.97
C ALA A 178 23.87 -1.79 -13.44
N LEU A 179 23.43 -2.99 -13.03
CA LEU A 179 24.33 -4.10 -12.68
C LEU A 179 25.12 -4.59 -13.90
N GLY A 180 24.50 -4.68 -15.07
CA GLY A 180 25.15 -5.01 -16.33
C GLY A 180 26.21 -3.96 -16.73
N CYS A 181 25.91 -2.68 -16.60
CA CYS A 181 26.86 -1.59 -16.86
C CYS A 181 28.03 -1.60 -15.87
N LEU A 182 27.78 -1.86 -14.59
CA LEU A 182 28.84 -2.02 -13.58
C LEU A 182 29.74 -3.23 -13.89
N ALA A 183 29.16 -4.36 -14.24
CA ALA A 183 29.91 -5.58 -14.60
C ALA A 183 30.74 -5.37 -15.88
N ALA A 184 30.16 -4.76 -16.92
CA ALA A 184 30.85 -4.44 -18.16
C ALA A 184 31.98 -3.43 -17.95
N GLY A 185 31.76 -2.41 -17.12
CA GLY A 185 32.79 -1.44 -16.72
C GLY A 185 33.95 -2.08 -15.99
N ALA A 186 33.69 -2.98 -15.05
CA ALA A 186 34.73 -3.73 -14.33
C ALA A 186 35.53 -4.64 -15.26
N ALA A 187 34.89 -5.36 -16.17
CA ALA A 187 35.53 -6.21 -17.17
C ALA A 187 36.40 -5.40 -18.14
N GLY A 188 35.91 -4.24 -18.59
CA GLY A 188 36.65 -3.31 -19.45
C GLY A 188 37.90 -2.77 -18.79
N LEU A 189 37.83 -2.39 -17.52
CA LEU A 189 38.99 -1.94 -16.73
C LEU A 189 40.02 -3.04 -16.53
N ALA A 190 39.59 -4.28 -16.29
CA ALA A 190 40.49 -5.43 -16.14
C ALA A 190 41.20 -5.76 -17.46
N ALA A 191 40.51 -5.71 -18.60
CA ALA A 191 41.07 -5.91 -19.91
C ALA A 191 42.08 -4.81 -20.30
N TRP A 192 41.79 -3.56 -19.97
CA TRP A 192 42.66 -2.43 -20.21
C TRP A 192 43.99 -2.52 -19.39
N ARG A 193 43.89 -2.92 -18.11
CA ARG A 193 45.07 -3.14 -17.26
C ARG A 193 46.00 -4.24 -17.80
N LYS A 194 45.40 -5.35 -18.30
CA LYS A 194 46.23 -6.43 -18.91
C LYS A 194 46.98 -5.98 -20.17
N ARG A 195 46.37 -5.10 -21.00
CA ARG A 195 47.05 -4.57 -22.18
C ARG A 195 48.17 -3.59 -21.90
N LYS A 196 48.18 -2.93 -20.74
CA LYS A 196 49.30 -2.04 -20.37
C LYS A 196 50.45 -2.76 -19.64
N ALA A 197 50.25 -4.00 -19.24
CA ALA A 197 51.27 -4.81 -18.54
C ALA A 197 52.00 -5.79 -19.46
N ALA A 198 51.59 -5.85 -20.74
CA ALA A 198 52.28 -6.58 -21.84
C ALA A 198 53.01 -5.58 -22.74
#